data_1300f882181a9f9e0594f51b67fa8b4e
#
_entry.id   1300f882181a9f9e0594f51b67fa8b4e
#
_cell.length_a   1.000
_cell.length_b   1.000
_cell.length_c   1.000
_cell.angle_alpha   90.00
_cell.angle_beta   90.00
_cell.angle_gamma   90.00
#
_symmetry.space_group_name_H-M   'P 1'
#
loop_
_entity.id
_entity.type
_entity.pdbx_description
1 polymer ?
#
loop_
_entity_poly.entity_id
_entity_poly.type
_entity_poly.pdbx_seq_one_letter_code
_entity_poly.pdbx_strand_id
1 'polypeptide(L)'
;INTNVFVKSLLKIFSRIKNISIIIIDAPNQLELSSAIFPNYYTSKFDEVIANINTYIKNLIQSNSSQEGIILINGIGKLVTKLDNKLLLNDLMDNVKKYEKIGVFGVEELNKIKQYTYEAWFTNVFSINSGIWIGRGLSDQSLFRISTITKEMMNNIPNSMGYLINDNFALAVKFIDFVTQEEENGK
;
A
#
# COMPACT_ATOMS: atom_id res chain seq x y z
N ILE A 1 16.04 -0.67 -3.53
CA ILE A 1 14.96 -1.64 -3.90
C ILE A 1 14.10 -0.98 -4.95
N ASN A 2 13.79 -1.71 -5.99
CA ASN A 2 12.71 -1.37 -6.88
C ASN A 2 11.40 -1.51 -6.07
N THR A 3 10.54 -0.51 -6.11
CA THR A 3 9.24 -0.50 -5.39
C THR A 3 8.42 -1.76 -5.69
N ASN A 4 8.45 -2.27 -6.93
CA ASN A 4 7.75 -3.50 -7.31
C ASN A 4 8.30 -4.74 -6.59
N VAL A 5 9.62 -4.84 -6.39
CA VAL A 5 10.23 -5.95 -5.62
C VAL A 5 9.78 -5.89 -4.17
N PHE A 6 9.76 -4.70 -3.57
CA PHE A 6 9.24 -4.53 -2.21
C PHE A 6 7.77 -4.96 -2.10
N VAL A 7 6.93 -4.50 -3.03
CA VAL A 7 5.50 -4.85 -3.04
C VAL A 7 5.29 -6.35 -3.20
N LYS A 8 6.01 -7.01 -4.10
CA LYS A 8 5.95 -8.47 -4.28
C LYS A 8 6.37 -9.21 -3.01
N SER A 9 7.45 -8.75 -2.34
CA SER A 9 7.89 -9.33 -1.06
C SER A 9 6.83 -9.15 0.04
N LEU A 10 6.21 -7.99 0.14
CA LEU A 10 5.13 -7.71 1.08
C LEU A 10 3.91 -8.61 0.83
N LEU A 11 3.50 -8.76 -0.43
CA LEU A 11 2.41 -9.65 -0.83
C LEU A 11 2.70 -11.11 -0.50
N LYS A 12 3.95 -11.56 -0.67
CA LYS A 12 4.36 -12.91 -0.28
C LYS A 12 4.26 -13.14 1.23
N ILE A 13 4.53 -12.11 2.04
CA ILE A 13 4.30 -12.15 3.49
C ILE A 13 2.81 -12.26 3.78
N PHE A 14 1.99 -11.38 3.19
CA PHE A 14 0.53 -11.37 3.41
C PHE A 14 -0.13 -12.68 3.00
N SER A 15 0.29 -13.29 1.88
CA SER A 15 -0.26 -14.57 1.42
C SER A 15 -0.04 -15.75 2.40
N ARG A 16 0.88 -15.61 3.36
CA ARG A 16 1.13 -16.61 4.42
C ARG A 16 0.23 -16.42 5.64
N ILE A 17 -0.45 -15.29 5.77
CA ILE A 17 -1.38 -15.04 6.87
C ILE A 17 -2.69 -15.77 6.54
N LYS A 18 -3.09 -16.67 7.42
CA LYS A 18 -4.33 -17.43 7.24
C LYS A 18 -5.55 -16.55 7.50
N ASN A 19 -6.61 -16.81 6.76
CA ASN A 19 -7.95 -16.21 6.97
C ASN A 19 -8.03 -14.70 6.70
N ILE A 20 -7.10 -14.11 5.93
CA ILE A 20 -7.26 -12.74 5.46
C ILE A 20 -7.63 -12.68 3.98
N SER A 21 -8.45 -11.71 3.60
CA SER A 21 -8.73 -11.38 2.22
C SER A 21 -7.68 -10.40 1.70
N ILE A 22 -7.07 -10.68 0.55
CA ILE A 22 -6.10 -9.78 -0.09
C ILE A 22 -6.70 -9.31 -1.41
N ILE A 23 -6.84 -7.99 -1.54
CA ILE A 23 -7.30 -7.32 -2.75
C ILE A 23 -6.15 -6.46 -3.26
N ILE A 24 -5.80 -6.57 -4.54
CA ILE A 24 -4.68 -5.86 -5.13
C ILE A 24 -5.17 -5.06 -6.33
N ILE A 25 -4.95 -3.75 -6.30
CA ILE A 25 -5.18 -2.83 -7.41
C ILE A 25 -3.82 -2.36 -7.89
N ASP A 26 -3.43 -2.75 -9.10
CA ASP A 26 -2.16 -2.37 -9.73
C ASP A 26 -2.41 -1.42 -10.90
N ALA A 27 -2.53 -0.13 -10.61
CA ALA A 27 -2.84 0.87 -11.61
C ALA A 27 -1.74 1.05 -12.67
N PRO A 28 -0.42 0.89 -12.39
CA PRO A 28 0.61 0.84 -13.40
C PRO A 28 0.60 -0.44 -14.26
N ASN A 29 0.01 -1.53 -13.78
CA ASN A 29 0.10 -2.87 -14.36
C ASN A 29 1.56 -3.36 -14.48
N GLN A 30 2.29 -3.33 -13.37
CA GLN A 30 3.72 -3.62 -13.34
C GLN A 30 4.09 -4.75 -12.36
N LEU A 31 3.14 -5.24 -11.56
CA LEU A 31 3.42 -6.28 -10.59
C LEU A 31 3.49 -7.69 -11.21
N GLU A 32 2.79 -7.92 -12.32
CA GLU A 32 2.80 -9.21 -13.04
C GLU A 32 2.54 -10.41 -12.10
N LEU A 33 1.45 -10.32 -11.33
CA LEU A 33 1.10 -11.34 -10.35
C LEU A 33 0.31 -12.48 -10.97
N SER A 34 0.49 -13.69 -10.44
CA SER A 34 -0.30 -14.84 -10.81
C SER A 34 -1.71 -14.78 -10.21
N SER A 35 -2.75 -14.88 -11.03
CA SER A 35 -4.14 -14.96 -10.58
C SER A 35 -4.45 -16.23 -9.78
N ALA A 36 -3.64 -17.30 -9.95
CA ALA A 36 -3.77 -18.51 -9.14
C ALA A 36 -3.39 -18.28 -7.68
N ILE A 37 -2.47 -17.35 -7.41
CA ILE A 37 -2.03 -16.99 -6.05
C ILE A 37 -2.83 -15.81 -5.52
N PHE A 38 -3.12 -14.83 -6.40
CA PHE A 38 -3.84 -13.60 -6.06
C PHE A 38 -5.11 -13.46 -6.92
N PRO A 39 -6.22 -14.14 -6.55
CA PRO A 39 -7.44 -14.13 -7.37
C PRO A 39 -8.09 -12.73 -7.47
N ASN A 40 -7.85 -11.86 -6.49
CA ASN A 40 -8.38 -10.49 -6.46
C ASN A 40 -7.32 -9.47 -6.91
N TYR A 41 -6.66 -9.73 -8.04
CA TYR A 41 -5.67 -8.83 -8.66
C TYR A 41 -6.28 -8.12 -9.87
N TYR A 42 -6.28 -6.79 -9.84
CA TYR A 42 -6.95 -5.93 -10.81
C TYR A 42 -5.99 -4.90 -11.41
N THR A 43 -5.98 -4.80 -12.75
CA THR A 43 -5.11 -3.89 -13.51
C THR A 43 -5.87 -2.92 -14.42
N SER A 44 -7.21 -3.06 -14.50
CA SER A 44 -8.10 -2.27 -15.35
C SER A 44 -9.52 -2.19 -14.77
N LYS A 45 -10.43 -1.47 -15.43
CA LYS A 45 -11.84 -1.29 -15.02
C LYS A 45 -11.99 -0.79 -13.58
N PHE A 46 -11.21 0.21 -13.21
CA PHE A 46 -11.04 0.61 -11.82
C PHE A 46 -12.33 1.12 -11.17
N ASP A 47 -13.19 1.83 -11.91
CA ASP A 47 -14.49 2.27 -11.39
C ASP A 47 -15.36 1.09 -10.98
N GLU A 48 -15.49 0.07 -11.84
CA GLU A 48 -16.23 -1.16 -11.57
C GLU A 48 -15.62 -1.92 -10.38
N VAL A 49 -14.28 -2.06 -10.36
CA VAL A 49 -13.55 -2.75 -9.28
C VAL A 49 -13.78 -2.07 -7.94
N ILE A 50 -13.63 -0.74 -7.87
CA ILE A 50 -13.82 0.00 -6.62
C ILE A 50 -15.28 -0.03 -6.17
N ALA A 51 -16.24 0.05 -7.10
CA ALA A 51 -17.66 -0.08 -6.78
C ALA A 51 -17.98 -1.47 -6.18
N ASN A 52 -17.40 -2.54 -6.73
CA ASN A 52 -17.56 -3.90 -6.23
C ASN A 52 -16.92 -4.08 -4.83
N ILE A 53 -15.73 -3.54 -4.61
CA ILE A 53 -15.07 -3.56 -3.30
C ILE A 53 -15.89 -2.78 -2.27
N ASN A 54 -16.43 -1.61 -2.64
CA ASN A 54 -17.32 -0.84 -1.79
C ASN A 54 -18.56 -1.65 -1.37
N THR A 55 -19.18 -2.34 -2.32
CA THR A 55 -20.34 -3.20 -2.04
C THR A 55 -19.95 -4.35 -1.11
N TYR A 56 -18.81 -4.98 -1.35
CA TYR A 56 -18.29 -6.04 -0.49
C TYR A 56 -18.09 -5.56 0.95
N ILE A 57 -17.43 -4.43 1.18
CA ILE A 57 -17.19 -3.90 2.53
C ILE A 57 -18.50 -3.51 3.21
N LYS A 58 -19.43 -2.88 2.48
CA LYS A 58 -20.77 -2.56 3.02
C LYS A 58 -21.51 -3.80 3.51
N ASN A 59 -21.43 -4.90 2.78
CA ASN A 59 -22.02 -6.17 3.17
C ASN A 59 -21.36 -6.74 4.46
N LEU A 60 -20.02 -6.60 4.58
CA LEU A 60 -19.31 -7.01 5.81
C LEU A 60 -19.75 -6.19 7.03
N ILE A 61 -19.94 -4.88 6.86
CA ILE A 61 -20.45 -3.98 7.92
C ILE A 61 -21.86 -4.40 8.32
N GLN A 62 -22.76 -4.59 7.35
CA GLN A 62 -24.16 -4.94 7.60
C GLN A 62 -24.32 -6.32 8.28
N SER A 63 -23.49 -7.28 7.90
CA SER A 63 -23.52 -8.63 8.48
C SER A 63 -22.75 -8.74 9.80
N ASN A 64 -22.16 -7.67 10.29
CA ASN A 64 -21.25 -7.66 11.45
C ASN A 64 -20.17 -8.75 11.35
N SER A 65 -19.59 -8.90 10.18
CA SER A 65 -18.60 -9.93 9.86
C SER A 65 -17.32 -9.75 10.69
N SER A 66 -16.63 -10.86 10.96
CA SER A 66 -15.29 -10.87 11.54
C SER A 66 -14.17 -10.96 10.49
N GLN A 67 -14.50 -10.94 9.20
CA GLN A 67 -13.54 -11.08 8.12
C GLN A 67 -12.49 -9.97 8.16
N GLU A 68 -11.22 -10.34 8.16
CA GLU A 68 -10.09 -9.42 8.06
C GLU A 68 -9.57 -9.36 6.63
N GLY A 69 -8.93 -8.26 6.26
CA GLY A 69 -8.40 -8.12 4.92
C GLY A 69 -7.40 -7.00 4.74
N ILE A 70 -6.78 -7.01 3.56
CA ILE A 70 -5.84 -5.99 3.11
C ILE A 70 -6.22 -5.58 1.70
N ILE A 71 -6.28 -4.27 1.46
CA ILE A 71 -6.35 -3.67 0.14
C ILE A 71 -4.99 -3.04 -0.14
N LEU A 72 -4.28 -3.55 -1.13
CA LEU A 72 -3.03 -2.95 -1.60
C LEU A 72 -3.29 -2.22 -2.91
N ILE A 73 -2.96 -0.93 -2.94
CA ILE A 73 -3.10 -0.06 -4.13
C ILE A 73 -1.70 0.33 -4.58
N ASN A 74 -1.19 -0.32 -5.62
CA ASN A 74 0.06 0.07 -6.27
C ASN A 74 -0.21 1.19 -7.27
N GLY A 75 0.53 2.30 -7.18
CA GLY A 75 0.34 3.48 -8.01
C GLY A 75 -0.97 4.22 -7.72
N ILE A 76 -1.21 4.55 -6.44
CA ILE A 76 -2.48 5.20 -6.03
C ILE A 76 -2.72 6.53 -6.75
N GLY A 77 -1.70 7.34 -7.00
CA GLY A 77 -1.82 8.56 -7.79
C GLY A 77 -2.25 8.28 -9.24
N LYS A 78 -1.74 7.20 -9.84
CA LYS A 78 -2.15 6.75 -11.17
C LYS A 78 -3.58 6.19 -11.17
N LEU A 79 -3.99 5.50 -10.10
CA LEU A 79 -5.39 5.08 -9.94
C LEU A 79 -6.32 6.29 -9.98
N VAL A 80 -6.05 7.32 -9.20
CA VAL A 80 -6.87 8.55 -9.15
C VAL A 80 -7.02 9.20 -10.53
N THR A 81 -5.98 9.17 -11.36
CA THR A 81 -6.05 9.73 -12.73
C THR A 81 -6.84 8.88 -13.70
N LYS A 82 -7.02 7.60 -13.40
CA LYS A 82 -7.75 6.64 -14.25
C LYS A 82 -9.21 6.42 -13.85
N LEU A 83 -9.63 6.98 -12.72
CA LEU A 83 -11.02 6.93 -12.29
C LEU A 83 -11.85 8.00 -12.99
N ASP A 84 -12.95 7.61 -13.60
CA ASP A 84 -13.96 8.51 -14.14
C ASP A 84 -14.76 9.15 -12.99
N ASN A 85 -15.07 8.35 -11.97
CA ASN A 85 -15.78 8.82 -10.77
C ASN A 85 -14.89 8.75 -9.52
N LYS A 86 -14.25 9.87 -9.18
CA LYS A 86 -13.37 9.97 -8.00
C LYS A 86 -14.11 9.82 -6.66
N LEU A 87 -15.42 10.01 -6.61
CA LEU A 87 -16.22 9.81 -5.40
C LEU A 87 -16.20 8.35 -4.93
N LEU A 88 -16.02 7.40 -5.87
CA LEU A 88 -15.89 5.98 -5.52
C LEU A 88 -14.71 5.71 -4.58
N LEU A 89 -13.61 6.45 -4.74
CA LEU A 89 -12.44 6.30 -3.87
C LEU A 89 -12.70 6.90 -2.47
N ASN A 90 -13.41 8.03 -2.38
CA ASN A 90 -13.85 8.59 -1.10
C ASN A 90 -14.73 7.59 -0.37
N ASP A 91 -15.74 7.04 -1.04
CA ASP A 91 -16.65 6.04 -0.49
C ASP A 91 -15.90 4.79 0.00
N LEU A 92 -14.89 4.33 -0.76
CA LEU A 92 -14.05 3.20 -0.37
C LEU A 92 -13.32 3.48 0.95
N MET A 93 -12.66 4.62 1.04
CA MET A 93 -11.87 4.97 2.22
C MET A 93 -12.77 5.19 3.45
N ASP A 94 -13.94 5.77 3.28
CA ASP A 94 -14.94 5.92 4.34
C ASP A 94 -15.47 4.56 4.83
N ASN A 95 -15.74 3.62 3.93
CA ASN A 95 -16.21 2.29 4.29
C ASN A 95 -15.11 1.49 5.00
N VAL A 96 -13.86 1.56 4.54
CA VAL A 96 -12.70 0.94 5.20
C VAL A 96 -12.55 1.48 6.62
N LYS A 97 -12.60 2.81 6.79
CA LYS A 97 -12.51 3.46 8.10
C LYS A 97 -13.60 2.97 9.06
N LYS A 98 -14.83 2.77 8.57
CA LYS A 98 -15.96 2.27 9.38
C LYS A 98 -15.80 0.80 9.75
N TYR A 99 -15.21 0.00 8.88
CA TYR A 99 -15.09 -1.45 9.10
C TYR A 99 -13.91 -1.83 10.01
N GLU A 100 -12.83 -1.06 10.03
CA GLU A 100 -11.63 -1.20 10.87
C GLU A 100 -10.84 -2.53 10.77
N LYS A 101 -11.42 -3.57 10.17
CA LYS A 101 -10.80 -4.90 10.01
C LYS A 101 -10.11 -5.08 8.65
N ILE A 102 -10.17 -4.06 7.81
CA ILE A 102 -9.47 -4.03 6.52
C ILE A 102 -8.44 -2.92 6.55
N GLY A 103 -7.16 -3.30 6.41
CA GLY A 103 -6.06 -2.35 6.23
C GLY A 103 -5.90 -1.92 4.77
N VAL A 104 -5.49 -0.67 4.55
CA VAL A 104 -5.15 -0.17 3.21
C VAL A 104 -3.68 0.17 3.14
N PHE A 105 -3.00 -0.34 2.12
CA PHE A 105 -1.63 0.04 1.77
C PHE A 105 -1.63 0.77 0.43
N GLY A 106 -1.33 2.06 0.45
CA GLY A 106 -1.09 2.86 -0.76
C GLY A 106 0.41 2.90 -1.06
N VAL A 107 0.78 2.55 -2.27
CA VAL A 107 2.18 2.60 -2.74
C VAL A 107 2.29 3.64 -3.83
N GLU A 108 3.18 4.62 -3.65
CA GLU A 108 3.38 5.66 -4.64
C GLU A 108 4.74 6.38 -4.48
N GLU A 109 5.18 7.04 -5.51
CA GLU A 109 6.29 7.98 -5.47
C GLU A 109 5.88 9.27 -4.77
N LEU A 110 6.81 9.84 -3.98
CA LEU A 110 6.55 11.04 -3.18
C LEU A 110 5.99 12.22 -3.99
N ASN A 111 6.57 12.50 -5.15
CA ASN A 111 6.16 13.62 -6.00
C ASN A 111 4.75 13.46 -6.57
N LYS A 112 4.26 12.24 -6.72
CA LYS A 112 2.92 11.93 -7.21
C LYS A 112 1.89 11.96 -6.11
N ILE A 113 2.24 11.52 -4.88
CA ILE A 113 1.28 11.47 -3.77
C ILE A 113 1.05 12.83 -3.09
N LYS A 114 2.05 13.70 -3.08
CA LYS A 114 2.00 15.01 -2.40
C LYS A 114 0.79 15.85 -2.79
N GLN A 115 0.39 15.85 -4.05
CA GLN A 115 -0.75 16.64 -4.53
C GLN A 115 -2.09 16.20 -3.95
N TYR A 116 -2.17 14.99 -3.39
CA TYR A 116 -3.40 14.40 -2.85
C TYR A 116 -3.49 14.42 -1.33
N THR A 117 -2.48 14.93 -0.63
CA THR A 117 -2.42 14.88 0.84
C THR A 117 -3.52 15.64 1.56
N TYR A 118 -4.25 16.52 0.86
CA TYR A 118 -5.40 17.26 1.37
C TYR A 118 -6.75 16.68 0.91
N GLU A 119 -6.75 15.68 0.04
CA GLU A 119 -7.95 15.02 -0.43
C GLU A 119 -8.59 14.17 0.67
N ALA A 120 -9.93 14.14 0.73
CA ALA A 120 -10.66 13.42 1.77
C ALA A 120 -10.31 11.93 1.80
N TRP A 121 -10.22 11.28 0.63
CA TRP A 121 -9.83 9.87 0.54
C TRP A 121 -8.44 9.58 1.14
N PHE A 122 -7.51 10.54 1.05
CA PHE A 122 -6.19 10.40 1.65
C PHE A 122 -6.26 10.58 3.17
N THR A 123 -6.82 11.70 3.62
CA THR A 123 -6.82 12.07 5.05
C THR A 123 -7.67 11.15 5.93
N ASN A 124 -8.65 10.45 5.35
CA ASN A 124 -9.52 9.54 6.09
C ASN A 124 -8.85 8.21 6.49
N VAL A 125 -7.87 7.75 5.71
CA VAL A 125 -7.25 6.42 5.89
C VAL A 125 -5.74 6.50 6.07
N PHE A 126 -5.05 7.40 5.35
CA PHE A 126 -3.61 7.50 5.42
C PHE A 126 -3.17 8.54 6.45
N SER A 127 -2.10 8.21 7.18
CA SER A 127 -1.51 9.09 8.17
C SER A 127 -0.16 9.62 7.68
N ILE A 128 0.12 10.89 7.95
CA ILE A 128 1.45 11.47 7.77
C ILE A 128 2.42 11.09 8.90
N ASN A 129 1.92 10.40 9.93
CA ASN A 129 2.71 9.99 11.11
C ASN A 129 3.12 8.51 11.03
N SER A 130 2.63 7.76 10.04
CA SER A 130 2.95 6.33 9.90
C SER A 130 3.02 5.91 8.44
N GLY A 131 3.95 5.01 8.15
CA GLY A 131 4.16 4.47 6.81
C GLY A 131 5.51 3.79 6.65
N ILE A 132 5.85 3.47 5.42
CA ILE A 132 7.13 2.89 5.08
C ILE A 132 7.80 3.75 4.02
N TRP A 133 8.99 4.24 4.32
CA TRP A 133 9.83 4.96 3.38
C TRP A 133 10.84 4.01 2.75
N ILE A 134 10.90 3.99 1.43
CA ILE A 134 11.84 3.17 0.68
C ILE A 134 12.76 4.09 -0.12
N GLY A 135 14.06 3.87 0.01
CA GLY A 135 15.06 4.64 -0.73
C GLY A 135 15.68 5.76 0.08
N ARG A 136 16.25 6.71 -0.66
CA ARG A 136 17.02 7.85 -0.13
C ARG A 136 16.12 9.03 0.23
N GLY A 137 16.69 10.00 0.94
CA GLY A 137 16.08 11.31 1.11
C GLY A 137 14.97 11.35 2.17
N LEU A 138 15.00 10.47 3.17
CA LEU A 138 14.05 10.55 4.29
C LEU A 138 14.17 11.88 5.02
N SER A 139 15.37 12.46 5.15
CA SER A 139 15.61 13.76 5.78
C SER A 139 15.03 14.93 4.99
N ASP A 140 14.92 14.79 3.67
CA ASP A 140 14.57 15.88 2.75
C ASP A 140 13.11 15.83 2.30
N GLN A 141 12.37 14.77 2.71
CA GLN A 141 10.97 14.62 2.36
C GLN A 141 10.07 15.49 3.26
N SER A 142 8.87 15.80 2.78
CA SER A 142 7.89 16.63 3.48
C SER A 142 6.50 15.96 3.62
N LEU A 143 6.40 14.65 3.36
CA LEU A 143 5.16 13.89 3.50
C LEU A 143 4.97 13.44 4.95
N PHE A 144 5.96 12.70 5.49
CA PHE A 144 5.90 12.20 6.84
C PHE A 144 6.41 13.20 7.86
N ARG A 145 5.74 13.29 8.99
CA ARG A 145 6.28 13.99 10.17
C ARG A 145 7.25 13.06 10.87
N ILE A 146 8.47 13.53 11.09
CA ILE A 146 9.51 12.82 11.83
C ILE A 146 10.02 13.75 12.91
N SER A 147 9.91 13.34 14.17
CA SER A 147 10.25 14.17 15.33
C SER A 147 11.75 14.46 15.42
N THR A 148 12.57 13.50 15.01
CA THR A 148 14.03 13.62 15.10
C THR A 148 14.65 13.04 13.85
N ILE A 149 15.39 13.89 13.11
CA ILE A 149 16.22 13.46 11.99
C ILE A 149 17.61 13.10 12.53
N THR A 150 18.01 11.86 12.35
CA THR A 150 19.36 11.39 12.73
C THR A 150 20.35 11.51 11.57
N LYS A 151 21.64 11.43 11.87
CA LYS A 151 22.68 11.45 10.81
C LYS A 151 22.56 10.27 9.86
N GLU A 152 22.10 9.12 10.35
CA GLU A 152 21.87 7.93 9.53
C GLU A 152 20.76 8.16 8.49
N MET A 153 19.72 8.94 8.81
CA MET A 153 18.63 9.28 7.90
C MET A 153 19.07 10.23 6.78
N MET A 154 20.16 10.98 6.99
CA MET A 154 20.77 11.86 5.98
C MET A 154 21.64 11.07 5.00
N ASN A 155 22.09 9.88 5.39
CA ASN A 155 22.97 9.06 4.57
C ASN A 155 22.20 8.21 3.55
N ASN A 156 22.93 7.75 2.54
CA ASN A 156 22.39 6.76 1.62
C ASN A 156 22.26 5.42 2.34
N ILE A 157 21.05 4.89 2.39
CA ILE A 157 20.79 3.53 2.87
C ILE A 157 20.96 2.50 1.75
N PRO A 158 21.37 1.25 2.06
CA PRO A 158 21.38 0.16 1.10
C PRO A 158 20.00 -0.05 0.43
N ASN A 159 20.00 -0.54 -0.79
CA ASN A 159 18.75 -0.79 -1.54
C ASN A 159 17.80 -1.79 -0.86
N SER A 160 18.31 -2.64 0.04
CA SER A 160 17.53 -3.60 0.82
C SER A 160 16.97 -3.03 2.13
N MET A 161 17.12 -1.74 2.38
CA MET A 161 16.68 -1.10 3.61
C MET A 161 15.70 0.03 3.33
N GLY A 162 14.93 0.37 4.35
CA GLY A 162 14.04 1.52 4.38
C GLY A 162 13.79 1.93 5.83
N TYR A 163 12.78 2.74 6.02
CA TYR A 163 12.36 3.20 7.34
C TYR A 163 10.89 2.90 7.56
N LEU A 164 10.59 2.20 8.66
CA LEU A 164 9.24 2.14 9.20
C LEU A 164 9.02 3.40 10.03
N ILE A 165 8.01 4.17 9.67
CA ILE A 165 7.61 5.38 10.38
C ILE A 165 6.36 5.04 11.18
N ASN A 166 6.43 5.28 12.49
CA ASN A 166 5.32 5.09 13.40
C ASN A 166 5.35 6.17 14.48
N ASP A 167 4.23 6.87 14.67
CA ASP A 167 4.05 7.95 15.65
C ASP A 167 5.19 9.00 15.61
N ASN A 168 5.58 9.41 14.40
CA ASN A 168 6.65 10.36 14.13
C ASN A 168 8.08 9.86 14.43
N PHE A 169 8.27 8.60 14.76
CA PHE A 169 9.58 7.98 14.85
C PHE A 169 9.89 7.17 13.60
N ALA A 170 11.13 7.18 13.16
CA ALA A 170 11.58 6.39 12.03
C ALA A 170 12.58 5.33 12.51
N LEU A 171 12.26 4.07 12.24
CA LEU A 171 13.11 2.92 12.55
C LEU A 171 13.65 2.34 11.23
N ALA A 172 14.97 2.22 11.13
CA ALA A 172 15.59 1.54 10.00
C ALA A 172 15.22 0.06 9.98
N VAL A 173 14.74 -0.41 8.84
CA VAL A 173 14.30 -1.79 8.64
C VAL A 173 14.96 -2.38 7.40
N LYS A 174 15.32 -3.66 7.47
CA LYS A 174 15.83 -4.41 6.33
C LYS A 174 14.69 -5.18 5.71
N PHE A 175 14.52 -5.03 4.40
CA PHE A 175 13.54 -5.81 3.65
C PHE A 175 14.15 -7.14 3.25
N ILE A 176 13.36 -8.20 3.38
CA ILE A 176 13.75 -9.54 2.92
C ILE A 176 13.38 -9.60 1.44
N ASP A 177 14.40 -9.79 0.60
CA ASP A 177 14.18 -10.04 -0.82
C ASP A 177 13.95 -11.56 -1.03
N PHE A 178 12.69 -11.93 -1.16
CA PHE A 178 12.32 -13.32 -1.42
C PHE A 178 12.50 -13.73 -2.88
N VAL A 179 12.73 -12.79 -3.79
CA VAL A 179 12.81 -13.06 -5.23
C VAL A 179 14.17 -13.66 -5.58
N THR A 180 15.25 -13.20 -4.95
CA THR A 180 16.61 -13.69 -5.20
C THR A 180 16.87 -15.09 -4.63
N GLN A 181 16.13 -15.52 -3.61
CA GLN A 181 16.34 -16.85 -2.98
C GLN A 181 15.75 -18.02 -3.77
N GLU A 182 14.76 -17.79 -4.63
CA GLU A 182 14.18 -18.87 -5.47
C GLU A 182 15.01 -19.13 -6.73
N GLU A 183 15.72 -18.14 -7.25
CA GLU A 183 16.64 -18.32 -8.39
C GLU A 183 17.94 -19.03 -7.99
N GLU A 184 18.40 -18.92 -6.74
CA GLU A 184 19.59 -19.62 -6.24
C GLU A 184 19.33 -21.08 -5.86
N ASN A 185 18.10 -21.46 -5.50
CA ASN A 185 17.73 -22.83 -5.11
C ASN A 185 17.16 -23.66 -6.27
N GLY A 186 17.04 -23.08 -7.45
CA GLY A 186 16.53 -23.74 -8.67
C GLY A 186 17.61 -24.21 -9.65
N LYS A 187 18.89 -24.28 -9.20
CA LYS A 187 20.00 -24.84 -9.99
C LYS A 187 20.45 -26.16 -9.41
#